data_3d13c1954dd8421d569f63f43177bcd2
#
_entry.id   3d13c1954dd8421d569f63f43177bcd2
#
_cell.length_a   1.000
_cell.length_b   1.000
_cell.length_c   1.000
_cell.angle_alpha   90.00
_cell.angle_beta   90.00
_cell.angle_gamma   90.00
#
_symmetry.space_group_name_H-M   'P 1'
#
loop_
_entity.id
_entity.type
_entity.pdbx_description
1 polymer ?
#
loop_
_entity_poly.entity_id
_entity_poly.type
_entity_poly.pdbx_seq_one_letter_code
_entity_poly.pdbx_strand_id
1 'polypeptide(L)'
;MNTEKKNYALPIAMMFALFFMISFVTGLPSPMGVIVAKQFGASNFESQLGFLANFLAYAFMGIPAGIMLKKFGYKTTALAAILVGFVGVGVQYFSGVAGSFSVYLTGAFICGFSMCMLNTVVNPMLNTLGGGGNSGNKLLQFGGSINSIGATITPMLVGYLMGAAAGRTIEKANPALFLAMGIFALAFVVLYFVDIPEPHRETETERKTKHTHSPLSFRHFTLGAIAIFIYVGIEIGIPSTANLFMTASSTASNVGLGLDATTAGSIVGVYWLLMLVGRLIGASIGTNVSSKTMMISVSSLGLLFILLAIICPISLSITLPILLTKVPVSIMFLVLCGLCTSIMWGSIFNLAVEGLGKYTASAAGIFMVMVCGGGIVPLLQGFVSDHLGYMNSYWVMFICLGYMLFYGLIGSKNVNKDIPVE
;
A
#
# COMPACT_ATOMS: atom_id res chain seq x y z
N MET A 1 24.99 38.42 5.80
CA MET A 1 24.90 37.07 6.35
C MET A 1 24.67 36.10 5.19
N ASN A 2 25.71 35.37 4.81
CA ASN A 2 25.59 34.30 3.81
C ASN A 2 24.73 33.16 4.41
N THR A 3 23.49 33.10 4.00
CA THR A 3 22.68 31.89 4.21
C THR A 3 23.20 30.82 3.26
N GLU A 4 24.11 29.95 3.73
CA GLU A 4 24.44 28.72 3.05
C GLU A 4 23.12 28.02 2.73
N LYS A 5 22.80 27.87 1.45
CA LYS A 5 21.67 27.04 1.01
C LYS A 5 21.98 25.62 1.48
N LYS A 6 21.37 25.18 2.59
CA LYS A 6 21.48 23.79 3.06
C LYS A 6 21.11 22.87 1.90
N ASN A 7 22.05 22.00 1.53
CA ASN A 7 21.85 21.03 0.48
C ASN A 7 21.03 19.86 1.02
N TYR A 8 19.75 19.77 0.66
CA TYR A 8 18.84 18.71 1.07
C TYR A 8 18.82 17.51 0.10
N ALA A 9 19.71 17.45 -0.90
CA ALA A 9 19.71 16.39 -1.90
C ALA A 9 19.87 15.00 -1.27
N LEU A 10 20.80 14.85 -0.31
CA LEU A 10 21.04 13.58 0.35
C LEU A 10 19.88 13.13 1.26
N PRO A 11 19.30 13.99 2.14
CA PRO A 11 18.07 13.67 2.85
C PRO A 11 16.90 13.29 1.95
N ILE A 12 16.68 13.98 0.83
CA ILE A 12 15.64 13.67 -0.15
C ILE A 12 15.88 12.29 -0.78
N ALA A 13 17.10 12.03 -1.24
CA ALA A 13 17.46 10.72 -1.81
C ALA A 13 17.25 9.58 -0.80
N MET A 14 17.57 9.83 0.48
CA MET A 14 17.32 8.86 1.54
C MET A 14 15.82 8.59 1.75
N MET A 15 14.98 9.63 1.74
CA MET A 15 13.52 9.46 1.82
C MET A 15 12.97 8.66 0.64
N PHE A 16 13.51 8.86 -0.57
CA PHE A 16 13.14 8.05 -1.74
C PHE A 16 13.56 6.59 -1.60
N ALA A 17 14.76 6.33 -1.08
CA ALA A 17 15.21 4.97 -0.79
C ALA A 17 14.30 4.28 0.24
N LEU A 18 13.86 4.99 1.29
CA LEU A 18 12.91 4.49 2.25
C LEU A 18 11.53 4.22 1.63
N PHE A 19 11.05 5.06 0.72
CA PHE A 19 9.81 4.80 -0.03
C PHE A 19 9.89 3.55 -0.89
N PHE A 20 11.02 3.33 -1.56
CA PHE A 20 11.26 2.09 -2.31
C PHE A 20 11.24 0.88 -1.37
N MET A 21 11.93 0.96 -0.23
CA MET A 21 11.98 -0.12 0.77
C MET A 21 10.60 -0.45 1.33
N ILE A 22 9.78 0.57 1.64
CA ILE A 22 8.41 0.39 2.12
C ILE A 22 7.63 -0.46 1.13
N SER A 23 7.63 -0.09 -0.15
CA SER A 23 6.86 -0.80 -1.17
C SER A 23 7.40 -2.19 -1.46
N PHE A 24 8.72 -2.37 -1.40
CA PHE A 24 9.34 -3.68 -1.55
C PHE A 24 8.84 -4.65 -0.47
N VAL A 25 8.91 -4.25 0.80
CA VAL A 25 8.49 -5.09 1.92
C VAL A 25 6.98 -5.28 1.99
N THR A 26 6.21 -4.23 1.71
CA THR A 26 4.74 -4.32 1.65
C THR A 26 4.26 -5.22 0.50
N GLY A 27 5.06 -5.37 -0.54
CA GLY A 27 4.78 -6.24 -1.68
C GLY A 27 5.08 -7.73 -1.44
N LEU A 28 5.89 -8.08 -0.44
CA LEU A 28 6.27 -9.48 -0.14
C LEU A 28 5.07 -10.40 0.16
N PRO A 29 4.02 -10.00 0.91
CA PRO A 29 2.89 -10.88 1.19
C PRO A 29 2.19 -11.44 -0.05
N SER A 30 2.17 -10.74 -1.17
CA SER A 30 1.54 -11.24 -2.41
C SER A 30 2.19 -12.53 -2.93
N PRO A 31 3.50 -12.59 -3.25
CA PRO A 31 4.14 -13.84 -3.65
C PRO A 31 4.25 -14.85 -2.51
N MET A 32 4.36 -14.40 -1.25
CA MET A 32 4.38 -15.29 -0.09
C MET A 32 3.04 -15.98 0.13
N GLY A 33 1.91 -15.33 -0.13
CA GLY A 33 0.58 -15.94 -0.08
C GLY A 33 0.46 -17.14 -1.02
N VAL A 34 1.08 -17.09 -2.20
CA VAL A 34 1.15 -18.22 -3.14
C VAL A 34 1.94 -19.40 -2.57
N ILE A 35 3.05 -19.14 -1.86
CA ILE A 35 3.83 -20.18 -1.17
C ILE A 35 2.99 -20.82 -0.06
N VAL A 36 2.37 -20.00 0.76
CA VAL A 36 1.53 -20.42 1.89
C VAL A 36 0.40 -21.31 1.41
N ALA A 37 -0.31 -20.91 0.35
CA ALA A 37 -1.36 -21.71 -0.26
C ALA A 37 -0.88 -23.12 -0.67
N LYS A 38 0.34 -23.22 -1.20
CA LYS A 38 0.89 -24.49 -1.69
C LYS A 38 1.54 -25.34 -0.60
N GLN A 39 2.33 -24.75 0.28
CA GLN A 39 3.11 -25.48 1.28
C GLN A 39 2.23 -25.97 2.43
N PHE A 40 1.26 -25.16 2.87
CA PHE A 40 0.42 -25.45 4.02
C PHE A 40 -0.99 -25.91 3.64
N GLY A 41 -1.30 -25.99 2.32
CA GLY A 41 -2.66 -26.28 1.85
C GLY A 41 -3.66 -25.20 2.30
N ALA A 42 -3.19 -23.96 2.47
CA ALA A 42 -3.97 -22.87 3.00
C ALA A 42 -5.07 -22.44 2.01
N SER A 43 -6.24 -22.10 2.54
CA SER A 43 -7.35 -21.51 1.81
C SER A 43 -6.98 -20.12 1.25
N ASN A 44 -7.80 -19.59 0.35
CA ASN A 44 -7.60 -18.22 -0.14
C ASN A 44 -7.71 -17.18 1.00
N PHE A 45 -8.60 -17.43 1.97
CA PHE A 45 -8.69 -16.64 3.19
C PHE A 45 -7.36 -16.67 3.97
N GLU A 46 -6.82 -17.84 4.25
CA GLU A 46 -5.57 -17.99 4.99
C GLU A 46 -4.37 -17.39 4.24
N SER A 47 -4.36 -17.49 2.90
CA SER A 47 -3.33 -16.89 2.05
C SER A 47 -3.26 -15.37 2.14
N GLN A 48 -4.36 -14.71 2.51
CA GLN A 48 -4.41 -13.25 2.73
C GLN A 48 -4.02 -12.83 4.16
N LEU A 49 -3.83 -13.79 5.09
CA LEU A 49 -3.46 -13.46 6.48
C LEU A 49 -2.10 -12.75 6.57
N GLY A 50 -1.19 -12.95 5.61
CA GLY A 50 0.06 -12.20 5.52
C GLY A 50 -0.17 -10.69 5.33
N PHE A 51 -1.11 -10.31 4.48
CA PHE A 51 -1.53 -8.92 4.33
C PHE A 51 -2.24 -8.42 5.59
N LEU A 52 -3.18 -9.21 6.13
CA LEU A 52 -3.85 -8.86 7.37
C LEU A 52 -2.83 -8.55 8.47
N ALA A 53 -1.86 -9.44 8.71
CA ALA A 53 -0.85 -9.25 9.74
C ALA A 53 -0.06 -7.96 9.53
N ASN A 54 0.40 -7.71 8.29
CA ASN A 54 1.18 -6.52 7.96
C ASN A 54 0.37 -5.24 8.15
N PHE A 55 -0.84 -5.17 7.58
CA PHE A 55 -1.65 -3.94 7.61
C PHE A 55 -2.39 -3.73 8.94
N LEU A 56 -2.72 -4.80 9.68
CA LEU A 56 -3.31 -4.67 11.01
C LEU A 56 -2.35 -3.97 11.98
N ALA A 57 -1.03 -4.15 11.80
CA ALA A 57 -0.02 -3.45 12.58
C ALA A 57 -0.14 -1.92 12.51
N TYR A 58 -0.64 -1.36 11.39
CA TYR A 58 -0.90 0.07 11.25
C TYR A 58 -1.98 0.57 12.23
N ALA A 59 -2.99 -0.26 12.51
CA ALA A 59 -4.03 0.09 13.48
C ALA A 59 -3.46 0.29 14.89
N PHE A 60 -2.44 -0.49 15.26
CA PHE A 60 -1.79 -0.38 16.56
C PHE A 60 -0.66 0.66 16.60
N MET A 61 0.09 0.79 15.50
CA MET A 61 1.32 1.60 15.47
C MET A 61 1.10 3.03 14.96
N GLY A 62 0.00 3.34 14.28
CA GLY A 62 -0.23 4.66 13.69
C GLY A 62 -0.13 5.82 14.68
N ILE A 63 -0.82 5.72 15.81
CA ILE A 63 -0.75 6.73 16.89
C ILE A 63 0.61 6.70 17.60
N PRO A 64 1.14 5.53 18.09
CA PRO A 64 2.47 5.47 18.69
C PRO A 64 3.58 6.00 17.78
N ALA A 65 3.57 5.71 16.48
CA ALA A 65 4.57 6.22 15.54
C ALA A 65 4.56 7.75 15.47
N GLY A 66 3.37 8.37 15.43
CA GLY A 66 3.23 9.82 15.49
C GLY A 66 3.78 10.43 16.78
N ILE A 67 3.54 9.78 17.93
CA ILE A 67 4.10 10.19 19.23
C ILE A 67 5.63 10.05 19.22
N MET A 68 6.17 8.95 18.69
CA MET A 68 7.62 8.73 18.57
C MET A 68 8.25 9.81 17.68
N LEU A 69 7.64 10.14 16.55
CA LEU A 69 8.12 11.18 15.64
C LEU A 69 8.25 12.54 16.35
N LYS A 70 7.21 12.93 17.09
CA LYS A 70 7.18 14.20 17.83
C LYS A 70 8.20 14.23 18.98
N LYS A 71 8.35 13.12 19.68
CA LYS A 71 9.21 13.03 20.89
C LYS A 71 10.68 12.84 20.55
N PHE A 72 11.00 11.92 19.63
CA PHE A 72 12.36 11.49 19.34
C PHE A 72 12.90 12.05 18.00
N GLY A 73 12.04 12.63 17.17
CA GLY A 73 12.39 13.18 15.87
C GLY A 73 12.39 12.16 14.75
N TYR A 74 12.63 12.65 13.54
CA TYR A 74 12.53 11.89 12.29
C TYR A 74 13.62 10.82 12.16
N LYS A 75 14.90 11.19 12.40
CA LYS A 75 16.03 10.27 12.25
C LYS A 75 15.92 9.07 13.20
N THR A 76 15.66 9.33 14.47
CA THR A 76 15.56 8.27 15.49
C THR A 76 14.39 7.33 15.20
N THR A 77 13.23 7.89 14.83
CA THR A 77 12.04 7.10 14.49
C THR A 77 12.29 6.22 13.25
N ALA A 78 12.96 6.77 12.22
CA ALA A 78 13.30 6.00 11.02
C ALA A 78 14.31 4.88 11.30
N LEU A 79 15.37 5.14 12.09
CA LEU A 79 16.35 4.11 12.49
C LEU A 79 15.68 2.98 13.29
N ALA A 80 14.81 3.33 14.25
CA ALA A 80 14.03 2.33 15.00
C ALA A 80 13.13 1.51 14.07
N ALA A 81 12.46 2.16 13.12
CA ALA A 81 11.61 1.50 12.14
C ALA A 81 12.38 0.50 11.28
N ILE A 82 13.57 0.89 10.79
CA ILE A 82 14.45 0.03 9.97
C ILE A 82 14.88 -1.21 10.77
N LEU A 83 15.27 -1.05 12.04
CA LEU A 83 15.62 -2.18 12.92
C LEU A 83 14.45 -3.13 13.12
N VAL A 84 13.25 -2.59 13.41
CA VAL A 84 12.03 -3.39 13.56
C VAL A 84 11.73 -4.16 12.28
N GLY A 85 11.89 -3.54 11.11
CA GLY A 85 11.69 -4.19 9.82
C GLY A 85 12.70 -5.31 9.54
N PHE A 86 13.97 -5.07 9.84
CA PHE A 86 15.02 -6.11 9.74
C PHE A 86 14.68 -7.33 10.59
N VAL A 87 14.28 -7.13 11.86
CA VAL A 87 13.84 -8.21 12.75
C VAL A 87 12.60 -8.92 12.19
N GLY A 88 11.61 -8.16 11.69
CA GLY A 88 10.39 -8.73 11.11
C GLY A 88 10.67 -9.66 9.92
N VAL A 89 11.54 -9.26 8.99
CA VAL A 89 11.95 -10.11 7.86
C VAL A 89 12.79 -11.31 8.36
N GLY A 90 13.63 -11.12 9.36
CA GLY A 90 14.37 -12.22 10.02
C GLY A 90 13.43 -13.28 10.61
N VAL A 91 12.34 -12.87 11.27
CA VAL A 91 11.32 -13.78 11.78
C VAL A 91 10.59 -14.49 10.63
N GLN A 92 10.31 -13.82 9.51
CA GLN A 92 9.77 -14.48 8.31
C GLN A 92 10.74 -15.55 7.76
N TYR A 93 12.04 -15.27 7.74
CA TYR A 93 13.04 -16.28 7.36
C TYR A 93 13.00 -17.50 8.29
N PHE A 94 13.01 -17.27 9.61
CA PHE A 94 12.91 -18.38 10.59
C PHE A 94 11.63 -19.19 10.45
N SER A 95 10.56 -18.64 9.89
CA SER A 95 9.32 -19.40 9.63
C SER A 95 9.53 -20.54 8.64
N GLY A 96 10.45 -20.37 7.68
CA GLY A 96 10.86 -21.43 6.74
C GLY A 96 11.57 -22.57 7.45
N VAL A 97 12.53 -22.23 8.33
CA VAL A 97 13.28 -23.21 9.14
C VAL A 97 12.36 -23.96 10.12
N ALA A 98 11.43 -23.25 10.75
CA ALA A 98 10.48 -23.82 11.70
C ALA A 98 9.29 -24.54 11.03
N GLY A 99 9.09 -24.38 9.72
CA GLY A 99 7.92 -24.89 9.00
C GLY A 99 6.59 -24.37 9.56
N SER A 100 6.59 -23.13 10.11
CA SER A 100 5.45 -22.60 10.88
C SER A 100 4.82 -21.37 10.23
N PHE A 101 3.56 -21.50 9.86
CA PHE A 101 2.76 -20.41 9.33
C PHE A 101 2.55 -19.27 10.36
N SER A 102 2.35 -19.62 11.64
CA SER A 102 2.18 -18.61 12.71
C SER A 102 3.43 -17.74 12.89
N VAL A 103 4.63 -18.33 12.75
CA VAL A 103 5.89 -17.59 12.80
C VAL A 103 5.99 -16.62 11.60
N TYR A 104 5.57 -17.03 10.41
CA TYR A 104 5.48 -16.17 9.24
C TYR A 104 4.56 -14.96 9.49
N LEU A 105 3.35 -15.19 10.03
CA LEU A 105 2.40 -14.12 10.35
C LEU A 105 2.95 -13.15 11.39
N THR A 106 3.66 -13.66 12.40
CA THR A 106 4.33 -12.82 13.40
C THR A 106 5.39 -11.92 12.75
N GLY A 107 6.20 -12.46 11.85
CA GLY A 107 7.17 -11.69 11.08
C GLY A 107 6.51 -10.62 10.21
N ALA A 108 5.42 -10.95 9.54
CA ALA A 108 4.65 -10.01 8.73
C ALA A 108 4.06 -8.85 9.58
N PHE A 109 3.55 -9.17 10.77
CA PHE A 109 3.04 -8.17 11.72
C PHE A 109 4.14 -7.22 12.21
N ILE A 110 5.32 -7.73 12.54
CA ILE A 110 6.48 -6.91 12.94
C ILE A 110 6.91 -6.02 11.77
N CYS A 111 6.95 -6.53 10.54
CA CYS A 111 7.20 -5.72 9.35
C CYS A 111 6.18 -4.59 9.20
N GLY A 112 4.91 -4.84 9.50
CA GLY A 112 3.86 -3.83 9.46
C GLY A 112 4.12 -2.66 10.42
N PHE A 113 4.64 -2.90 11.61
CA PHE A 113 5.08 -1.82 12.52
C PHE A 113 6.15 -0.94 11.89
N SER A 114 7.16 -1.58 11.30
CA SER A 114 8.23 -0.87 10.59
C SER A 114 7.67 0.01 9.47
N MET A 115 6.81 -0.56 8.62
CA MET A 115 6.25 0.17 7.47
C MET A 115 5.38 1.34 7.91
N CYS A 116 4.58 1.18 8.97
CA CYS A 116 3.79 2.26 9.57
C CYS A 116 4.69 3.41 10.07
N MET A 117 5.73 3.08 10.83
CA MET A 117 6.70 4.07 11.35
C MET A 117 7.42 4.81 10.22
N LEU A 118 7.88 4.09 9.19
CA LEU A 118 8.54 4.68 8.02
C LEU A 118 7.61 5.61 7.25
N ASN A 119 6.36 5.21 7.00
CA ASN A 119 5.37 6.07 6.35
C ASN A 119 5.10 7.34 7.15
N THR A 120 5.09 7.24 8.49
CA THR A 120 4.93 8.39 9.39
C THR A 120 6.11 9.36 9.28
N VAL A 121 7.31 8.87 8.96
CA VAL A 121 8.52 9.69 8.77
C VAL A 121 8.60 10.28 7.37
N VAL A 122 8.50 9.45 6.33
CA VAL A 122 8.89 9.85 4.96
C VAL A 122 7.90 10.83 4.32
N ASN A 123 6.59 10.69 4.60
CA ASN A 123 5.56 11.54 4.02
C ASN A 123 5.72 13.01 4.46
N PRO A 124 5.71 13.36 5.77
CA PRO A 124 5.84 14.74 6.18
C PRO A 124 7.25 15.29 5.93
N MET A 125 8.31 14.45 5.98
CA MET A 125 9.66 14.88 5.68
C MET A 125 9.80 15.34 4.23
N LEU A 126 9.34 14.58 3.25
CA LEU A 126 9.39 14.99 1.85
C LEU A 126 8.57 16.26 1.59
N ASN A 127 7.41 16.39 2.21
CA ASN A 127 6.63 17.62 2.10
C ASN A 127 7.41 18.83 2.61
N THR A 128 8.05 18.72 3.77
CA THR A 128 8.83 19.78 4.38
C THR A 128 10.10 20.11 3.59
N LEU A 129 10.86 19.10 3.15
CA LEU A 129 12.07 19.28 2.34
C LEU A 129 11.75 19.89 0.97
N GLY A 130 10.55 19.67 0.45
CA GLY A 130 10.04 20.32 -0.76
C GLY A 130 9.61 21.79 -0.56
N GLY A 131 9.66 22.31 0.66
CA GLY A 131 9.25 23.68 0.98
C GLY A 131 7.77 23.85 1.33
N GLY A 132 7.05 22.75 1.53
CA GLY A 132 5.61 22.75 1.84
C GLY A 132 4.73 23.13 0.63
N GLY A 133 3.42 23.21 0.85
CA GLY A 133 2.45 23.59 -0.17
C GLY A 133 2.57 22.76 -1.46
N ASN A 134 2.43 23.42 -2.62
CA ASN A 134 2.49 22.76 -3.92
C ASN A 134 3.85 22.11 -4.23
N SER A 135 4.95 22.74 -3.81
CA SER A 135 6.31 22.21 -4.03
C SER A 135 6.58 20.99 -3.17
N GLY A 136 6.16 21.01 -1.91
CA GLY A 136 6.22 19.86 -1.01
C GLY A 136 5.38 18.70 -1.53
N ASN A 137 4.18 18.99 -2.04
CA ASN A 137 3.31 17.98 -2.65
C ASN A 137 3.94 17.35 -3.90
N LYS A 138 4.60 18.12 -4.77
CA LYS A 138 5.34 17.57 -5.93
C LYS A 138 6.41 16.57 -5.50
N LEU A 139 7.20 16.90 -4.47
CA LEU A 139 8.26 16.02 -3.98
C LEU A 139 7.68 14.73 -3.36
N LEU A 140 6.56 14.86 -2.65
CA LEU A 140 5.81 13.71 -2.11
C LEU A 140 5.25 12.80 -3.22
N GLN A 141 4.69 13.38 -4.29
CA GLN A 141 4.22 12.63 -5.46
C GLN A 141 5.37 11.91 -6.18
N PHE A 142 6.54 12.53 -6.25
CA PHE A 142 7.73 11.88 -6.79
C PHE A 142 8.16 10.69 -5.92
N GLY A 143 8.14 10.84 -4.59
CA GLY A 143 8.34 9.72 -3.64
C GLY A 143 7.32 8.60 -3.86
N GLY A 144 6.04 8.94 -4.03
CA GLY A 144 5.00 7.98 -4.37
C GLY A 144 5.25 7.24 -5.70
N SER A 145 5.88 7.90 -6.68
CA SER A 145 6.30 7.25 -7.93
C SER A 145 7.42 6.24 -7.69
N ILE A 146 8.41 6.56 -6.86
CA ILE A 146 9.47 5.62 -6.44
C ILE A 146 8.88 4.43 -5.69
N ASN A 147 7.90 4.66 -4.82
CA ASN A 147 7.14 3.60 -4.16
C ASN A 147 6.45 2.68 -5.19
N SER A 148 5.81 3.23 -6.24
CA SER A 148 5.19 2.43 -7.29
C SER A 148 6.21 1.61 -8.09
N ILE A 149 7.43 2.12 -8.32
CA ILE A 149 8.52 1.37 -8.95
C ILE A 149 8.88 0.15 -8.09
N GLY A 150 9.06 0.34 -6.77
CA GLY A 150 9.32 -0.75 -5.85
C GLY A 150 8.20 -1.80 -5.85
N ALA A 151 6.94 -1.35 -5.80
CA ALA A 151 5.79 -2.23 -5.86
C ALA A 151 5.69 -3.01 -7.20
N THR A 152 6.13 -2.41 -8.32
CA THR A 152 6.19 -3.07 -9.63
C THR A 152 7.27 -4.14 -9.66
N ILE A 153 8.47 -3.83 -9.16
CA ILE A 153 9.62 -4.73 -9.21
C ILE A 153 9.44 -5.92 -8.26
N THR A 154 8.85 -5.72 -7.08
CA THR A 154 8.77 -6.74 -6.03
C THR A 154 8.10 -8.04 -6.51
N PRO A 155 6.88 -8.07 -7.04
CA PRO A 155 6.25 -9.32 -7.45
C PRO A 155 7.00 -10.00 -8.60
N MET A 156 7.61 -9.23 -9.51
CA MET A 156 8.41 -9.75 -10.62
C MET A 156 9.70 -10.39 -10.11
N LEU A 157 10.46 -9.66 -9.28
CA LEU A 157 11.74 -10.12 -8.73
C LEU A 157 11.56 -11.31 -7.81
N VAL A 158 10.60 -11.25 -6.89
CA VAL A 158 10.33 -12.34 -5.96
C VAL A 158 9.80 -13.56 -6.71
N GLY A 159 8.92 -13.38 -7.70
CA GLY A 159 8.46 -14.45 -8.59
C GLY A 159 9.62 -15.14 -9.31
N TYR A 160 10.59 -14.36 -9.83
CA TYR A 160 11.80 -14.87 -10.46
C TYR A 160 12.69 -15.64 -9.48
N LEU A 161 12.97 -15.07 -8.30
CA LEU A 161 13.82 -15.68 -7.27
C LEU A 161 13.26 -16.99 -6.72
N MET A 162 11.93 -17.14 -6.68
CA MET A 162 11.27 -18.34 -6.22
C MET A 162 11.25 -19.49 -7.24
N GLY A 163 11.47 -19.19 -8.53
CA GLY A 163 11.51 -20.18 -9.62
C GLY A 163 10.16 -20.88 -9.90
N ALA A 164 10.23 -22.03 -10.57
CA ALA A 164 9.05 -22.78 -11.04
C ALA A 164 8.13 -23.25 -9.90
N ALA A 165 6.82 -23.33 -10.22
CA ALA A 165 5.73 -23.58 -9.26
C ALA A 165 5.80 -24.94 -8.52
N ALA A 166 6.46 -25.93 -9.09
CA ALA A 166 6.59 -27.26 -8.49
C ALA A 166 7.56 -27.24 -7.28
N GLY A 167 7.06 -27.57 -6.10
CA GLY A 167 7.86 -27.70 -4.88
C GLY A 167 8.22 -26.36 -4.22
N ARG A 168 7.33 -25.36 -4.20
CA ARG A 168 7.55 -24.09 -3.49
C ARG A 168 7.41 -24.27 -1.99
N THR A 169 8.46 -23.87 -1.30
CA THR A 169 8.55 -23.78 0.16
C THR A 169 8.97 -22.37 0.55
N ILE A 170 8.75 -21.99 1.80
CA ILE A 170 9.22 -20.69 2.33
C ILE A 170 10.75 -20.56 2.14
N GLU A 171 11.50 -21.67 2.20
CA GLU A 171 12.94 -21.67 1.94
C GLU A 171 13.31 -21.14 0.55
N LYS A 172 12.47 -21.33 -0.46
CA LYS A 172 12.70 -20.77 -1.80
C LYS A 172 12.50 -19.26 -1.86
N ALA A 173 11.85 -18.66 -0.87
CA ALA A 173 11.77 -17.22 -0.72
C ALA A 173 13.00 -16.64 0.01
N ASN A 174 13.89 -17.47 0.57
CA ASN A 174 15.07 -17.00 1.30
C ASN A 174 15.91 -15.97 0.53
N PRO A 175 16.20 -16.11 -0.78
CA PRO A 175 16.94 -15.09 -1.51
C PRO A 175 16.24 -13.71 -1.48
N ALA A 176 14.91 -13.67 -1.58
CA ALA A 176 14.14 -12.44 -1.49
C ALA A 176 14.14 -11.85 -0.07
N LEU A 177 14.04 -12.72 0.95
CA LEU A 177 14.09 -12.30 2.36
C LEU A 177 15.50 -11.79 2.73
N PHE A 178 16.58 -12.44 2.28
CA PHE A 178 17.94 -11.94 2.46
C PHE A 178 18.19 -10.63 1.74
N LEU A 179 17.64 -10.45 0.53
CA LEU A 179 17.70 -9.18 -0.17
C LEU A 179 16.99 -8.08 0.63
N ALA A 180 15.79 -8.35 1.18
CA ALA A 180 15.07 -7.41 2.03
C ALA A 180 15.88 -7.05 3.29
N MET A 181 16.45 -8.05 3.98
CA MET A 181 17.33 -7.81 5.14
C MET A 181 18.55 -6.97 4.76
N GLY A 182 19.18 -7.24 3.62
CA GLY A 182 20.30 -6.46 3.10
C GLY A 182 19.94 -5.01 2.82
N ILE A 183 18.75 -4.75 2.25
CA ILE A 183 18.22 -3.40 2.01
C ILE A 183 18.02 -2.68 3.35
N PHE A 184 17.43 -3.33 4.37
CA PHE A 184 17.27 -2.74 5.70
C PHE A 184 18.62 -2.42 6.36
N ALA A 185 19.57 -3.35 6.33
CA ALA A 185 20.91 -3.15 6.89
C ALA A 185 21.63 -1.98 6.22
N LEU A 186 21.61 -1.94 4.88
CA LEU A 186 22.21 -0.84 4.12
C LEU A 186 21.52 0.51 4.43
N ALA A 187 20.19 0.53 4.46
CA ALA A 187 19.43 1.72 4.80
C ALA A 187 19.74 2.22 6.21
N PHE A 188 19.90 1.32 7.19
CA PHE A 188 20.30 1.67 8.55
C PHE A 188 21.66 2.35 8.58
N VAL A 189 22.66 1.72 7.96
CA VAL A 189 24.04 2.26 7.93
C VAL A 189 24.06 3.63 7.24
N VAL A 190 23.45 3.76 6.07
CA VAL A 190 23.43 5.03 5.35
C VAL A 190 22.72 6.12 6.17
N LEU A 191 21.52 5.81 6.69
CA LEU A 191 20.73 6.77 7.48
C LEU A 191 21.43 7.20 8.77
N TYR A 192 22.20 6.30 9.38
CA TYR A 192 22.96 6.64 10.59
C TYR A 192 23.95 7.78 10.35
N PHE A 193 24.59 7.84 9.18
CA PHE A 193 25.56 8.88 8.83
C PHE A 193 24.95 10.10 8.15
N VAL A 194 23.70 10.01 7.67
CA VAL A 194 23.02 11.14 7.02
C VAL A 194 22.38 12.06 8.08
N ASP A 195 22.66 13.36 7.99
CA ASP A 195 21.97 14.35 8.80
C ASP A 195 20.61 14.68 8.21
N ILE A 196 19.55 14.41 8.98
CA ILE A 196 18.17 14.68 8.61
C ILE A 196 17.68 15.88 9.42
N PRO A 197 17.06 16.88 8.77
CA PRO A 197 16.44 18.00 9.48
C PRO A 197 15.32 17.53 10.40
N GLU A 198 15.13 18.21 11.53
CA GLU A 198 14.10 17.88 12.54
C GLU A 198 13.07 19.04 12.64
N PRO A 199 12.25 19.30 11.60
CA PRO A 199 11.44 20.51 11.50
C PRO A 199 10.26 20.59 12.46
N HIS A 200 9.78 19.46 12.98
CA HIS A 200 8.54 19.38 13.77
C HIS A 200 8.73 18.73 15.13
N ARG A 201 9.91 18.91 15.75
CA ARG A 201 10.10 18.48 17.14
C ARG A 201 9.31 19.43 18.03
N GLU A 202 8.18 18.96 18.59
CA GLU A 202 7.33 19.79 19.45
C GLU A 202 8.09 20.33 20.66
N THR A 203 7.97 21.64 20.89
CA THR A 203 8.34 22.26 22.16
C THR A 203 7.32 21.89 23.25
N GLU A 204 7.74 21.87 24.52
CA GLU A 204 6.87 21.49 25.64
C GLU A 204 5.59 22.33 25.78
N THR A 205 5.59 23.54 25.23
CA THR A 205 4.45 24.46 25.23
C THR A 205 3.35 24.05 24.27
N GLU A 206 3.70 23.50 23.11
CA GLU A 206 2.73 23.06 22.09
C GLU A 206 1.99 21.76 22.46
N ARG A 207 2.57 20.95 23.35
CA ARG A 207 1.95 19.72 23.88
C ARG A 207 0.71 19.96 24.74
N LYS A 208 0.48 21.18 25.22
CA LYS A 208 -0.57 21.50 26.21
C LYS A 208 -1.89 22.00 25.59
N THR A 209 -1.93 22.29 24.29
CA THR A 209 -3.16 22.76 23.63
C THR A 209 -4.10 21.59 23.36
N LYS A 210 -5.09 21.40 24.21
CA LYS A 210 -6.21 20.47 23.98
C LYS A 210 -7.20 21.12 22.99
N HIS A 211 -7.37 20.52 21.84
CA HIS A 211 -8.43 20.93 20.90
C HIS A 211 -9.79 20.46 21.39
N THR A 212 -10.80 21.32 21.25
CA THR A 212 -12.19 21.06 21.73
C THR A 212 -12.90 20.03 20.85
N HIS A 213 -12.52 19.91 19.55
CA HIS A 213 -13.10 18.98 18.59
C HIS A 213 -12.04 18.05 18.02
N SER A 214 -12.48 16.91 17.49
CA SER A 214 -11.63 15.94 16.77
C SER A 214 -11.89 16.06 15.26
N PRO A 215 -10.93 15.65 14.39
CA PRO A 215 -11.20 15.49 12.96
C PRO A 215 -12.45 14.65 12.67
N LEU A 216 -12.75 13.66 13.49
CA LEU A 216 -13.94 12.81 13.38
C LEU A 216 -15.27 13.56 13.58
N SER A 217 -15.24 14.79 14.11
CA SER A 217 -16.43 15.64 14.18
C SER A 217 -16.89 16.15 12.81
N PHE A 218 -16.01 16.09 11.80
CA PHE A 218 -16.32 16.49 10.43
C PHE A 218 -16.80 15.28 9.63
N ARG A 219 -18.04 15.32 9.12
CA ARG A 219 -18.66 14.22 8.37
C ARG A 219 -17.82 13.81 7.15
N HIS A 220 -17.36 14.77 6.34
CA HIS A 220 -16.59 14.50 5.13
C HIS A 220 -15.23 13.85 5.46
N PHE A 221 -14.62 14.19 6.60
CA PHE A 221 -13.42 13.53 7.09
C PHE A 221 -13.68 12.10 7.54
N THR A 222 -14.74 11.87 8.34
CA THR A 222 -15.11 10.52 8.82
C THR A 222 -15.40 9.58 7.66
N LEU A 223 -16.17 10.04 6.66
CA LEU A 223 -16.42 9.28 5.43
C LEU A 223 -15.14 9.10 4.61
N GLY A 224 -14.23 10.08 4.60
CA GLY A 224 -12.91 10.01 3.98
C GLY A 224 -11.98 9.01 4.66
N ALA A 225 -12.02 8.92 5.99
CA ALA A 225 -11.28 7.91 6.75
C ALA A 225 -11.75 6.49 6.40
N ILE A 226 -13.07 6.26 6.28
CA ILE A 226 -13.62 5.00 5.78
C ILE A 226 -13.20 4.79 4.31
N ALA A 227 -13.16 5.85 3.48
CA ALA A 227 -12.72 5.75 2.10
C ALA A 227 -11.25 5.30 2.01
N ILE A 228 -10.34 5.78 2.85
CA ILE A 228 -8.94 5.32 2.91
C ILE A 228 -8.88 3.84 3.28
N PHE A 229 -9.63 3.41 4.30
CA PHE A 229 -9.70 2.00 4.68
C PHE A 229 -10.09 1.11 3.49
N ILE A 230 -11.17 1.47 2.81
CA ILE A 230 -11.68 0.72 1.65
C ILE A 230 -10.70 0.81 0.46
N TYR A 231 -10.12 2.00 0.21
CA TYR A 231 -9.19 2.21 -0.90
C TYR A 231 -7.95 1.32 -0.79
N VAL A 232 -7.28 1.29 0.38
CA VAL A 232 -6.10 0.44 0.55
C VAL A 232 -6.46 -1.04 0.38
N GLY A 233 -7.67 -1.42 0.78
CA GLY A 233 -8.23 -2.74 0.52
C GLY A 233 -8.41 -3.06 -0.96
N ILE A 234 -8.90 -2.11 -1.76
CA ILE A 234 -9.03 -2.26 -3.22
C ILE A 234 -7.64 -2.38 -3.86
N GLU A 235 -6.73 -1.47 -3.49
CA GLU A 235 -5.36 -1.39 -4.02
C GLU A 235 -4.60 -2.70 -3.86
N ILE A 236 -4.74 -3.36 -2.71
CA ILE A 236 -4.06 -4.62 -2.39
C ILE A 236 -4.88 -5.83 -2.85
N GLY A 237 -6.19 -5.82 -2.67
CA GLY A 237 -7.05 -6.98 -2.93
C GLY A 237 -7.14 -7.36 -4.40
N ILE A 238 -7.22 -6.38 -5.31
CA ILE A 238 -7.30 -6.67 -6.75
C ILE A 238 -6.09 -7.48 -7.22
N PRO A 239 -4.83 -7.00 -7.07
CA PRO A 239 -3.66 -7.72 -7.59
C PRO A 239 -3.32 -8.97 -6.78
N SER A 240 -3.58 -9.02 -5.46
CA SER A 240 -3.27 -10.20 -4.66
C SER A 240 -4.17 -11.39 -5.01
N THR A 241 -5.47 -11.17 -5.13
CA THR A 241 -6.42 -12.22 -5.54
C THR A 241 -6.20 -12.65 -6.99
N ALA A 242 -5.86 -11.72 -7.90
CA ALA A 242 -5.47 -12.05 -9.27
C ALA A 242 -4.22 -12.94 -9.29
N ASN A 243 -3.22 -12.67 -8.44
CA ASN A 243 -2.04 -13.51 -8.31
C ASN A 243 -2.37 -14.94 -7.84
N LEU A 244 -3.24 -15.06 -6.82
CA LEU A 244 -3.73 -16.37 -6.35
C LEU A 244 -4.47 -17.12 -7.46
N PHE A 245 -5.39 -16.46 -8.17
CA PHE A 245 -6.14 -17.05 -9.29
C PHE A 245 -5.21 -17.56 -10.39
N MET A 246 -4.22 -16.75 -10.79
CA MET A 246 -3.28 -17.13 -11.84
C MET A 246 -2.40 -18.31 -11.45
N THR A 247 -2.01 -18.42 -10.18
CA THR A 247 -1.07 -19.46 -9.70
C THR A 247 -1.73 -20.69 -9.13
N ALA A 248 -3.03 -20.65 -8.79
CA ALA A 248 -3.77 -21.80 -8.30
C ALA A 248 -3.86 -22.88 -9.38
N SER A 249 -3.91 -24.15 -8.93
CA SER A 249 -4.01 -25.30 -9.85
C SER A 249 -5.32 -25.30 -10.63
N SER A 250 -5.27 -25.68 -11.89
CA SER A 250 -6.45 -25.88 -12.74
C SER A 250 -7.27 -27.12 -12.33
N THR A 251 -6.72 -27.98 -11.45
CA THR A 251 -7.38 -29.22 -10.97
C THR A 251 -7.89 -29.09 -9.53
N ALA A 252 -7.72 -27.91 -8.90
CA ALA A 252 -8.20 -27.66 -7.55
C ALA A 252 -9.74 -27.52 -7.50
N SER A 253 -10.33 -27.68 -6.31
CA SER A 253 -11.76 -27.41 -6.08
C SER A 253 -12.14 -25.96 -6.43
N ASN A 254 -11.22 -25.03 -6.21
CA ASN A 254 -11.31 -23.64 -6.66
C ASN A 254 -10.34 -23.46 -7.83
N VAL A 255 -10.87 -23.56 -9.05
CA VAL A 255 -10.10 -23.67 -10.29
C VAL A 255 -9.34 -22.39 -10.57
N GLY A 256 -8.01 -22.48 -10.69
CA GLY A 256 -7.10 -21.42 -11.13
C GLY A 256 -6.53 -21.66 -12.53
N LEU A 257 -5.56 -20.84 -12.93
CA LEU A 257 -4.93 -20.92 -14.26
C LEU A 257 -3.67 -21.79 -14.30
N GLY A 258 -3.09 -22.15 -13.16
CA GLY A 258 -1.88 -22.98 -13.06
C GLY A 258 -0.62 -22.31 -13.62
N LEU A 259 -0.59 -20.99 -13.75
CA LEU A 259 0.58 -20.26 -14.25
C LEU A 259 1.73 -20.34 -13.25
N ASP A 260 2.96 -20.24 -13.76
CA ASP A 260 4.13 -20.09 -12.89
C ASP A 260 4.17 -18.71 -12.20
N ALA A 261 4.90 -18.63 -11.05
CA ALA A 261 4.94 -17.39 -10.26
C ALA A 261 5.65 -16.25 -10.96
N THR A 262 6.60 -16.53 -11.84
CA THR A 262 7.31 -15.48 -12.57
C THR A 262 6.36 -14.79 -13.53
N THR A 263 5.58 -15.56 -14.28
CA THR A 263 4.56 -15.06 -15.18
C THR A 263 3.45 -14.31 -14.43
N ALA A 264 2.90 -14.91 -13.38
CA ALA A 264 1.87 -14.27 -12.56
C ALA A 264 2.38 -12.98 -11.90
N GLY A 265 3.59 -13.01 -11.32
CA GLY A 265 4.24 -11.85 -10.72
C GLY A 265 4.51 -10.74 -11.73
N SER A 266 4.88 -11.08 -12.97
CA SER A 266 5.07 -10.10 -14.06
C SER A 266 3.76 -9.41 -14.44
N ILE A 267 2.66 -10.15 -14.52
CA ILE A 267 1.32 -9.59 -14.82
C ILE A 267 0.87 -8.67 -13.67
N VAL A 268 1.06 -9.07 -12.41
CA VAL A 268 0.80 -8.22 -11.24
C VAL A 268 1.70 -6.98 -11.24
N GLY A 269 2.96 -7.12 -11.66
CA GLY A 269 3.87 -5.98 -11.82
C GLY A 269 3.32 -4.92 -12.78
N VAL A 270 2.61 -5.32 -13.85
CA VAL A 270 1.96 -4.38 -14.77
C VAL A 270 0.85 -3.58 -14.09
N TYR A 271 0.09 -4.14 -13.16
CA TYR A 271 -0.89 -3.38 -12.36
C TYR A 271 -0.22 -2.21 -11.63
N TRP A 272 0.91 -2.46 -10.97
CA TRP A 272 1.67 -1.43 -10.26
C TRP A 272 2.34 -0.42 -11.19
N LEU A 273 2.79 -0.88 -12.36
CA LEU A 273 3.30 0.00 -13.41
C LEU A 273 2.21 0.94 -13.95
N LEU A 274 1.01 0.43 -14.18
CA LEU A 274 -0.13 1.26 -14.58
C LEU A 274 -0.53 2.24 -13.47
N MET A 275 -0.38 1.86 -12.21
CA MET A 275 -0.56 2.77 -11.09
C MET A 275 0.48 3.91 -11.12
N LEU A 276 1.75 3.63 -11.44
CA LEU A 276 2.77 4.66 -11.63
C LEU A 276 2.37 5.62 -12.76
N VAL A 277 1.98 5.07 -13.93
CA VAL A 277 1.53 5.87 -15.08
C VAL A 277 0.33 6.75 -14.71
N GLY A 278 -0.66 6.19 -14.03
CA GLY A 278 -1.83 6.94 -13.58
C GLY A 278 -1.49 8.05 -12.58
N ARG A 279 -0.52 7.85 -11.67
CA ARG A 279 0.00 8.92 -10.78
C ARG A 279 0.64 10.06 -11.55
N LEU A 280 1.44 9.74 -12.57
CA LEU A 280 2.06 10.76 -13.43
C LEU A 280 1.01 11.55 -14.24
N ILE A 281 0.01 10.86 -14.79
CA ILE A 281 -1.12 11.50 -15.47
C ILE A 281 -1.88 12.40 -14.48
N GLY A 282 -2.24 11.88 -13.31
CA GLY A 282 -2.95 12.61 -12.27
C GLY A 282 -2.20 13.87 -11.80
N ALA A 283 -0.87 13.77 -11.64
CA ALA A 283 -0.02 14.92 -11.30
C ALA A 283 -0.02 15.98 -12.41
N SER A 284 -0.06 15.56 -13.69
CA SER A 284 -0.05 16.47 -14.83
C SER A 284 -1.38 17.22 -15.00
N ILE A 285 -2.52 16.56 -14.75
CA ILE A 285 -3.86 17.16 -14.90
C ILE A 285 -4.39 17.79 -13.60
N GLY A 286 -3.75 17.50 -12.46
CA GLY A 286 -4.23 17.88 -11.12
C GLY A 286 -4.32 19.39 -10.86
N THR A 287 -3.69 20.23 -11.70
CA THR A 287 -3.84 21.68 -11.68
C THR A 287 -5.14 22.15 -12.32
N ASN A 288 -5.69 21.37 -13.27
CA ASN A 288 -6.84 21.76 -14.09
C ASN A 288 -8.11 20.96 -13.74
N VAL A 289 -7.97 19.81 -13.07
CA VAL A 289 -9.08 18.92 -12.73
C VAL A 289 -9.17 18.77 -11.21
N SER A 290 -10.36 18.98 -10.65
CA SER A 290 -10.57 18.88 -9.21
C SER A 290 -10.41 17.44 -8.71
N SER A 291 -9.93 17.28 -7.46
CA SER A 291 -9.82 15.97 -6.78
C SER A 291 -11.16 15.22 -6.78
N LYS A 292 -12.28 15.96 -6.68
CA LYS A 292 -13.62 15.38 -6.75
C LYS A 292 -13.92 14.78 -8.12
N THR A 293 -13.66 15.52 -9.22
CA THR A 293 -13.85 15.04 -10.59
C THR A 293 -12.95 13.83 -10.88
N MET A 294 -11.68 13.90 -10.49
CA MET A 294 -10.75 12.78 -10.63
C MET A 294 -11.28 11.54 -9.92
N MET A 295 -11.71 11.68 -8.66
CA MET A 295 -12.24 10.57 -7.86
C MET A 295 -13.46 9.91 -8.51
N ILE A 296 -14.42 10.71 -8.99
CA ILE A 296 -15.62 10.22 -9.68
C ILE A 296 -15.24 9.46 -10.95
N SER A 297 -14.35 10.03 -11.78
CA SER A 297 -13.94 9.43 -13.06
C SER A 297 -13.27 8.08 -12.86
N VAL A 298 -12.27 8.00 -11.96
CA VAL A 298 -11.54 6.74 -11.74
C VAL A 298 -12.37 5.68 -11.03
N SER A 299 -13.28 6.08 -10.12
CA SER A 299 -14.19 5.13 -9.47
C SER A 299 -15.20 4.55 -10.46
N SER A 300 -15.75 5.37 -11.35
CA SER A 300 -16.67 4.91 -12.40
C SER A 300 -15.99 3.97 -13.39
N LEU A 301 -14.76 4.31 -13.82
CA LEU A 301 -13.98 3.46 -14.72
C LEU A 301 -13.56 2.15 -14.02
N GLY A 302 -13.18 2.20 -12.77
CA GLY A 302 -12.85 1.01 -11.97
C GLY A 302 -14.05 0.07 -11.82
N LEU A 303 -15.23 0.62 -11.54
CA LEU A 303 -16.49 -0.16 -11.52
C LEU A 303 -16.75 -0.88 -12.85
N LEU A 304 -16.55 -0.17 -13.97
CA LEU A 304 -16.70 -0.75 -15.30
C LEU A 304 -15.69 -1.90 -15.51
N PHE A 305 -14.42 -1.70 -15.19
CA PHE A 305 -13.39 -2.73 -15.38
C PHE A 305 -13.63 -3.97 -14.50
N ILE A 306 -14.00 -3.79 -13.22
CA ILE A 306 -14.33 -4.91 -12.34
C ILE A 306 -15.56 -5.67 -12.86
N LEU A 307 -16.60 -4.96 -13.29
CA LEU A 307 -17.78 -5.59 -13.86
C LEU A 307 -17.43 -6.40 -15.11
N LEU A 308 -16.64 -5.83 -16.03
CA LEU A 308 -16.17 -6.54 -17.23
C LEU A 308 -15.31 -7.75 -16.87
N ALA A 309 -14.47 -7.65 -15.84
CA ALA A 309 -13.68 -8.79 -15.36
C ALA A 309 -14.55 -9.94 -14.85
N ILE A 310 -15.64 -9.62 -14.10
CA ILE A 310 -16.55 -10.65 -13.55
C ILE A 310 -17.37 -11.34 -14.63
N ILE A 311 -17.91 -10.58 -15.61
CA ILE A 311 -18.81 -11.14 -16.62
C ILE A 311 -18.09 -11.74 -17.83
N CYS A 312 -16.81 -11.36 -18.05
CA CYS A 312 -16.03 -11.87 -19.18
C CYS A 312 -15.70 -13.36 -18.98
N PRO A 313 -16.05 -14.23 -19.95
CA PRO A 313 -15.74 -15.65 -19.83
C PRO A 313 -14.22 -15.90 -19.71
N ILE A 314 -13.81 -16.77 -18.79
CA ILE A 314 -12.40 -17.17 -18.60
C ILE A 314 -11.82 -17.82 -19.88
N SER A 315 -12.67 -18.45 -20.70
CA SER A 315 -12.30 -19.04 -21.98
C SER A 315 -11.82 -18.02 -23.00
N LEU A 316 -12.30 -16.75 -22.90
CA LEU A 316 -11.85 -15.67 -23.76
C LEU A 316 -10.46 -15.21 -23.29
N SER A 317 -9.43 -15.63 -24.02
CA SER A 317 -8.02 -15.37 -23.66
C SER A 317 -7.26 -14.74 -24.81
N ILE A 318 -6.25 -13.96 -24.46
CA ILE A 318 -5.29 -13.37 -25.39
C ILE A 318 -3.90 -13.91 -25.10
N THR A 319 -3.05 -14.01 -26.11
CA THR A 319 -1.64 -14.35 -25.92
C THR A 319 -0.86 -13.07 -25.71
N LEU A 320 -0.20 -12.95 -24.57
CA LEU A 320 0.67 -11.81 -24.26
C LEU A 320 1.97 -11.93 -25.08
N PRO A 321 2.30 -10.95 -25.96
CA PRO A 321 3.43 -11.07 -26.89
C PRO A 321 4.79 -11.27 -26.21
N ILE A 322 4.99 -10.63 -25.03
CA ILE A 322 6.26 -10.66 -24.30
C ILE A 322 6.42 -11.95 -23.49
N LEU A 323 5.34 -12.42 -22.87
CA LEU A 323 5.35 -13.60 -22.00
C LEU A 323 5.01 -14.90 -22.75
N LEU A 324 4.59 -14.80 -24.02
CA LEU A 324 4.13 -15.91 -24.87
C LEU A 324 3.10 -16.82 -24.17
N THR A 325 2.34 -16.25 -23.22
CA THR A 325 1.40 -16.97 -22.35
C THR A 325 -0.03 -16.54 -22.65
N LYS A 326 -0.96 -17.50 -22.68
CA LYS A 326 -2.39 -17.22 -22.79
C LYS A 326 -2.94 -16.79 -21.44
N VAL A 327 -3.58 -15.63 -21.40
CA VAL A 327 -4.16 -15.05 -20.19
C VAL A 327 -5.60 -14.65 -20.49
N PRO A 328 -6.58 -14.96 -19.61
CA PRO A 328 -7.96 -14.49 -19.77
C PRO A 328 -8.05 -12.98 -19.89
N VAL A 329 -8.94 -12.49 -20.74
CA VAL A 329 -9.20 -11.05 -20.89
C VAL A 329 -9.68 -10.43 -19.58
N SER A 330 -10.37 -11.19 -18.74
CA SER A 330 -10.77 -10.77 -17.39
C SER A 330 -9.60 -10.26 -16.56
N ILE A 331 -8.43 -10.93 -16.63
CA ILE A 331 -7.21 -10.48 -15.94
C ILE A 331 -6.71 -9.12 -16.47
N MET A 332 -6.86 -8.86 -17.76
CA MET A 332 -6.47 -7.56 -18.33
C MET A 332 -7.30 -6.42 -17.74
N PHE A 333 -8.61 -6.63 -17.55
CA PHE A 333 -9.44 -5.62 -16.88
C PHE A 333 -9.03 -5.41 -15.42
N LEU A 334 -8.66 -6.48 -14.70
CA LEU A 334 -8.13 -6.34 -13.33
C LEU A 334 -6.82 -5.56 -13.30
N VAL A 335 -5.92 -5.80 -14.23
CA VAL A 335 -4.65 -5.07 -14.35
C VAL A 335 -4.88 -3.60 -14.70
N LEU A 336 -5.85 -3.29 -15.58
CA LEU A 336 -6.22 -1.91 -15.90
C LEU A 336 -6.78 -1.13 -14.71
N CYS A 337 -7.30 -1.79 -13.69
CA CYS A 337 -7.70 -1.15 -12.42
C CYS A 337 -6.54 -0.42 -11.73
N GLY A 338 -5.28 -0.78 -12.03
CA GLY A 338 -4.10 -0.05 -11.55
C GLY A 338 -4.11 1.44 -11.93
N LEU A 339 -4.59 1.78 -13.13
CA LEU A 339 -4.80 3.18 -13.54
C LEU A 339 -5.85 3.87 -12.66
N CYS A 340 -6.92 3.15 -12.31
CA CYS A 340 -8.03 3.71 -11.53
C CYS A 340 -7.63 3.95 -10.07
N THR A 341 -6.89 3.02 -9.45
CA THR A 341 -6.46 3.14 -8.06
C THR A 341 -5.36 4.19 -7.86
N SER A 342 -4.64 4.55 -8.92
CA SER A 342 -3.43 5.39 -8.88
C SER A 342 -3.59 6.73 -8.17
N ILE A 343 -4.67 7.46 -8.44
CA ILE A 343 -4.90 8.82 -7.94
C ILE A 343 -5.89 8.89 -6.78
N MET A 344 -6.45 7.74 -6.38
CA MET A 344 -7.49 7.70 -5.33
C MET A 344 -6.96 8.17 -3.98
N TRP A 345 -5.76 7.73 -3.55
CA TRP A 345 -5.17 8.13 -2.28
C TRP A 345 -5.11 9.65 -2.13
N GLY A 346 -4.47 10.34 -3.07
CA GLY A 346 -4.32 11.80 -3.03
C GLY A 346 -5.67 12.52 -3.11
N SER A 347 -6.59 12.01 -3.94
CA SER A 347 -7.93 12.60 -4.08
C SER A 347 -8.74 12.46 -2.78
N ILE A 348 -8.73 11.29 -2.14
CA ILE A 348 -9.42 11.06 -0.87
C ILE A 348 -8.82 11.95 0.22
N PHE A 349 -7.48 11.98 0.33
CA PHE A 349 -6.80 12.79 1.32
C PHE A 349 -7.16 14.27 1.17
N ASN A 350 -7.03 14.84 -0.02
CA ASN A 350 -7.34 16.25 -0.27
C ASN A 350 -8.79 16.59 0.07
N LEU A 351 -9.75 15.75 -0.36
CA LEU A 351 -11.17 15.96 -0.09
C LEU A 351 -11.51 15.83 1.41
N ALA A 352 -10.82 14.93 2.11
CA ALA A 352 -11.10 14.67 3.51
C ALA A 352 -10.51 15.73 4.45
N VAL A 353 -9.35 16.32 4.09
CA VAL A 353 -8.71 17.35 4.93
C VAL A 353 -9.16 18.78 4.59
N GLU A 354 -9.97 18.94 3.54
CA GLU A 354 -10.46 20.24 3.11
C GLU A 354 -11.26 20.93 4.24
N GLY A 355 -10.77 22.12 4.66
CA GLY A 355 -11.42 22.92 5.70
C GLY A 355 -11.25 22.39 7.12
N LEU A 356 -10.27 21.51 7.40
CA LEU A 356 -9.98 21.03 8.76
C LEU A 356 -9.06 21.96 9.57
N GLY A 357 -8.32 22.88 8.93
CA GLY A 357 -7.41 23.81 9.59
C GLY A 357 -6.47 23.12 10.59
N LYS A 358 -6.49 23.56 11.85
CA LYS A 358 -5.67 23.03 12.95
C LYS A 358 -5.84 21.52 13.22
N TYR A 359 -6.91 20.89 12.76
CA TYR A 359 -7.16 19.46 12.96
C TYR A 359 -6.45 18.56 11.93
N THR A 360 -5.85 19.13 10.87
CA THR A 360 -5.24 18.39 9.77
C THR A 360 -4.11 17.44 10.23
N ALA A 361 -3.29 17.85 11.19
CA ALA A 361 -2.21 17.01 11.71
C ALA A 361 -2.75 15.74 12.40
N SER A 362 -3.80 15.90 13.21
CA SER A 362 -4.46 14.76 13.86
C SER A 362 -5.20 13.87 12.86
N ALA A 363 -5.74 14.46 11.79
CA ALA A 363 -6.37 13.75 10.69
C ALA A 363 -5.39 12.79 9.99
N ALA A 364 -4.16 13.22 9.74
CA ALA A 364 -3.13 12.38 9.12
C ALA A 364 -2.82 11.12 9.95
N GLY A 365 -2.78 11.24 11.29
CA GLY A 365 -2.61 10.07 12.18
C GLY A 365 -3.75 9.06 12.07
N ILE A 366 -5.00 9.54 12.00
CA ILE A 366 -6.18 8.67 11.82
C ILE A 366 -6.14 7.97 10.46
N PHE A 367 -5.69 8.65 9.41
CA PHE A 367 -5.51 8.00 8.10
C PHE A 367 -4.52 6.85 8.15
N MET A 368 -3.40 6.98 8.89
CA MET A 368 -2.44 5.88 9.02
C MET A 368 -3.06 4.68 9.75
N VAL A 369 -3.91 4.89 10.74
CA VAL A 369 -4.68 3.79 11.38
C VAL A 369 -5.58 3.11 10.36
N MET A 370 -6.28 3.87 9.51
CA MET A 370 -7.22 3.33 8.51
C MET A 370 -6.55 2.55 7.37
N VAL A 371 -5.23 2.65 7.20
CA VAL A 371 -4.45 1.82 6.27
C VAL A 371 -4.60 0.31 6.55
N CYS A 372 -5.01 -0.07 7.76
CA CYS A 372 -5.31 -1.47 8.11
C CYS A 372 -6.36 -2.13 7.19
N GLY A 373 -7.15 -1.35 6.46
CA GLY A 373 -8.05 -1.85 5.43
C GLY A 373 -7.38 -2.68 4.35
N GLY A 374 -6.07 -2.43 4.08
CA GLY A 374 -5.25 -3.23 3.17
C GLY A 374 -5.04 -4.70 3.59
N GLY A 375 -5.32 -5.02 4.85
CA GLY A 375 -5.35 -6.41 5.32
C GLY A 375 -6.77 -6.97 5.41
N ILE A 376 -7.71 -6.18 5.92
CA ILE A 376 -9.07 -6.65 6.25
C ILE A 376 -9.90 -6.90 4.98
N VAL A 377 -9.86 -6.00 4.00
CA VAL A 377 -10.65 -6.14 2.77
C VAL A 377 -10.17 -7.31 1.89
N PRO A 378 -8.85 -7.51 1.65
CA PRO A 378 -8.36 -8.70 0.95
C PRO A 378 -8.69 -10.01 1.67
N LEU A 379 -8.69 -10.00 3.01
CA LEU A 379 -9.10 -11.16 3.81
C LEU A 379 -10.57 -11.52 3.55
N LEU A 380 -11.46 -10.52 3.56
CA LEU A 380 -12.87 -10.70 3.20
C LEU A 380 -13.01 -11.22 1.77
N GLN A 381 -12.24 -10.68 0.82
CA GLN A 381 -12.23 -11.17 -0.56
C GLN A 381 -11.76 -12.62 -0.65
N GLY A 382 -10.73 -13.00 0.12
CA GLY A 382 -10.23 -14.37 0.20
C GLY A 382 -11.31 -15.33 0.71
N PHE A 383 -12.04 -14.95 1.77
CA PHE A 383 -13.17 -15.71 2.29
C PHE A 383 -14.26 -15.93 1.22
N VAL A 384 -14.65 -14.87 0.51
CA VAL A 384 -15.63 -14.98 -0.59
C VAL A 384 -15.09 -15.84 -1.73
N SER A 385 -13.79 -15.75 -2.03
CA SER A 385 -13.14 -16.57 -3.05
C SER A 385 -13.19 -18.06 -2.74
N ASP A 386 -13.03 -18.45 -1.47
CA ASP A 386 -13.11 -19.85 -1.04
C ASP A 386 -14.50 -20.45 -1.25
N HIS A 387 -15.56 -19.65 -1.11
CA HIS A 387 -16.95 -20.12 -1.21
C HIS A 387 -17.58 -19.93 -2.60
N LEU A 388 -17.23 -18.88 -3.31
CA LEU A 388 -17.86 -18.49 -4.59
C LEU A 388 -16.90 -18.51 -5.78
N GLY A 389 -15.62 -18.79 -5.56
CA GLY A 389 -14.57 -18.77 -6.58
C GLY A 389 -13.94 -17.41 -6.81
N TYR A 390 -12.76 -17.41 -7.46
CA TYR A 390 -11.91 -16.23 -7.61
C TYR A 390 -12.63 -15.05 -8.30
N MET A 391 -13.27 -15.29 -9.45
CA MET A 391 -13.88 -14.18 -10.21
C MET A 391 -15.09 -13.59 -9.47
N ASN A 392 -15.90 -14.42 -8.81
CA ASN A 392 -17.06 -13.93 -8.05
C ASN A 392 -16.62 -13.15 -6.79
N SER A 393 -15.43 -13.38 -6.24
CA SER A 393 -14.93 -12.62 -5.10
C SER A 393 -14.73 -11.13 -5.43
N TYR A 394 -14.59 -10.77 -6.72
CA TYR A 394 -14.47 -9.38 -7.16
C TYR A 394 -15.74 -8.54 -6.97
N TRP A 395 -16.89 -9.17 -6.65
CA TRP A 395 -18.06 -8.41 -6.18
C TRP A 395 -17.77 -7.62 -4.91
N VAL A 396 -16.86 -8.09 -4.06
CA VAL A 396 -16.38 -7.32 -2.90
C VAL A 396 -15.71 -6.03 -3.38
N MET A 397 -14.84 -6.11 -4.38
CA MET A 397 -14.16 -4.93 -4.94
C MET A 397 -15.14 -4.00 -5.67
N PHE A 398 -16.16 -4.55 -6.32
CA PHE A 398 -17.22 -3.77 -6.95
C PHE A 398 -17.98 -2.91 -5.93
N ILE A 399 -18.39 -3.50 -4.81
CA ILE A 399 -19.06 -2.80 -3.71
C ILE A 399 -18.13 -1.72 -3.12
N CYS A 400 -16.86 -2.05 -2.90
CA CYS A 400 -15.85 -1.11 -2.41
C CYS A 400 -15.68 0.09 -3.35
N LEU A 401 -15.59 -0.12 -4.66
CA LEU A 401 -15.53 0.95 -5.66
C LEU A 401 -16.83 1.76 -5.73
N GLY A 402 -17.98 1.13 -5.49
CA GLY A 402 -19.25 1.82 -5.32
C GLY A 402 -19.22 2.83 -4.17
N TYR A 403 -18.59 2.46 -3.04
CA TYR A 403 -18.37 3.40 -1.95
C TYR A 403 -17.44 4.56 -2.35
N MET A 404 -16.38 4.28 -3.13
CA MET A 404 -15.49 5.34 -3.64
C MET A 404 -16.26 6.35 -4.50
N LEU A 405 -17.13 5.87 -5.37
CA LEU A 405 -18.00 6.72 -6.19
C LEU A 405 -18.98 7.54 -5.33
N PHE A 406 -19.62 6.91 -4.34
CA PHE A 406 -20.47 7.61 -3.36
C PHE A 406 -19.70 8.71 -2.63
N TYR A 407 -18.47 8.41 -2.16
CA TYR A 407 -17.63 9.40 -1.48
C TYR A 407 -17.32 10.59 -2.41
N GLY A 408 -16.92 10.33 -3.64
CA GLY A 408 -16.68 11.38 -4.64
C GLY A 408 -17.89 12.24 -4.94
N LEU A 409 -19.08 11.65 -5.07
CA LEU A 409 -20.31 12.36 -5.44
C LEU A 409 -20.88 13.18 -4.26
N ILE A 410 -20.99 12.56 -3.08
CA ILE A 410 -21.82 13.07 -1.96
C ILE A 410 -21.01 13.16 -0.67
N GLY A 411 -20.20 12.11 -0.34
CA GLY A 411 -19.57 11.96 0.97
C GLY A 411 -18.50 13.00 1.27
N SER A 412 -17.81 13.50 0.26
CA SER A 412 -16.72 14.47 0.38
C SER A 412 -17.15 15.92 0.65
N LYS A 413 -18.47 16.20 0.63
CA LYS A 413 -18.98 17.56 0.86
C LYS A 413 -18.83 17.95 2.34
N ASN A 414 -18.09 19.03 2.61
CA ASN A 414 -18.01 19.62 3.95
C ASN A 414 -19.35 20.28 4.32
N VAL A 415 -20.03 19.72 5.32
CA VAL A 415 -21.30 20.20 5.86
C VAL A 415 -21.17 20.81 7.26
N ASN A 416 -20.02 20.65 7.92
CA ASN A 416 -19.75 21.09 9.28
C ASN A 416 -18.98 22.42 9.30
N LYS A 417 -19.58 23.48 8.71
CA LYS A 417 -18.95 24.80 8.58
C LYS A 417 -19.00 25.64 9.86
N ASP A 418 -19.73 25.18 10.84
CA ASP A 418 -19.93 25.78 12.16
C ASP A 418 -18.83 25.44 13.17
N ILE A 419 -17.97 24.46 12.86
CA ILE A 419 -16.85 24.07 13.73
C ILE A 419 -15.67 25.04 13.48
N PRO A 420 -15.15 25.73 14.54
CA PRO A 420 -14.02 26.64 14.38
C PRO A 420 -12.72 25.89 14.04
N VAL A 421 -12.08 26.29 12.96
CA VAL A 421 -10.88 25.65 12.39
C VAL A 421 -9.60 26.49 12.50
N GLU A 422 -9.75 27.74 12.99
CA GLU A 422 -8.66 28.67 13.28
C GLU A 422 -8.02 28.39 14.64
#